data_5da5944dc3cd40ae01fa2465bc6e7043
#
_entry.id   5da5944dc3cd40ae01fa2465bc6e7043
#
_cell.length_a   1.000
_cell.length_b   1.000
_cell.length_c   1.000
_cell.angle_alpha   90.00
_cell.angle_beta   90.00
_cell.angle_gamma   90.00
#
_symmetry.space_group_name_H-M   'P 1'
#
loop_
_entity.id
_entity.type
_entity.pdbx_description
1 polymer ?
#
loop_
_entity_poly.entity_id
_entity_poly.type
_entity_poly.pdbx_seq_one_letter_code
_entity_poly.pdbx_strand_id
1 'polypeptide(L)'
;LGQVYPGQMDSTFVPVRSHHYDPELTFDFCVNEPAWSNQAGIHSAFGSTDRLYFRKEVPVNHDNDLSSSYSTTVWRGERANAQILVWSSEALEQVRVSTQDLRSAEGNIIPKDRITFELVRYVLSNYPYAEKKAICGESPYKSGFLMPDRFETLDRFDLPSQTTRPVWMMVDVPRGTAPGTYK
;
A
#
# COMPACT_ATOMS: atom_id res chain seq x y z
N LEU A 1 -12.72 -21.02 14.39
CA LEU A 1 -12.78 -20.29 13.12
C LEU A 1 -11.87 -21.02 12.17
N GLY A 2 -12.46 -21.81 11.25
CA GLY A 2 -11.72 -22.52 10.22
C GLY A 2 -11.14 -21.51 9.23
N GLN A 3 -9.84 -21.52 9.04
CA GLN A 3 -9.23 -20.84 7.92
C GLN A 3 -9.42 -21.71 6.69
N VAL A 4 -10.08 -21.17 5.67
CA VAL A 4 -10.18 -21.84 4.37
C VAL A 4 -9.00 -21.39 3.53
N TYR A 5 -8.10 -22.31 3.31
CA TYR A 5 -7.02 -22.11 2.35
C TYR A 5 -7.50 -22.45 0.94
N PRO A 6 -6.98 -21.81 -0.10
CA PRO A 6 -7.27 -22.22 -1.46
C PRO A 6 -6.98 -23.72 -1.64
N GLY A 7 -8.01 -24.49 -1.98
CA GLY A 7 -7.93 -25.94 -2.14
C GLY A 7 -8.33 -26.77 -0.92
N GLN A 8 -8.64 -26.17 0.23
CA GLN A 8 -9.26 -26.86 1.37
C GLN A 8 -10.67 -26.34 1.59
N MET A 9 -11.67 -27.09 1.15
CA MET A 9 -13.02 -26.95 1.67
C MET A 9 -13.17 -27.94 2.82
N ASP A 10 -13.12 -27.42 4.02
CA ASP A 10 -13.51 -28.18 5.19
C ASP A 10 -15.04 -28.14 5.33
N SER A 11 -15.64 -29.27 5.68
CA SER A 11 -17.07 -29.35 5.99
C SER A 11 -17.48 -28.50 7.21
N THR A 12 -16.52 -27.97 7.92
CA THR A 12 -16.69 -27.03 9.04
C THR A 12 -16.55 -25.57 8.64
N PHE A 13 -16.65 -25.24 7.35
CA PHE A 13 -16.56 -23.86 6.89
C PHE A 13 -17.51 -22.95 7.64
N VAL A 14 -16.95 -22.11 8.50
CA VAL A 14 -17.65 -21.01 9.14
C VAL A 14 -17.24 -19.75 8.41
N PRO A 15 -18.19 -19.01 7.81
CA PRO A 15 -17.86 -17.73 7.19
C PRO A 15 -17.18 -16.81 8.20
N VAL A 16 -15.95 -16.47 7.97
CA VAL A 16 -15.23 -15.52 8.81
C VAL A 16 -15.75 -14.13 8.49
N ARG A 17 -16.27 -13.45 9.50
CA ARG A 17 -16.63 -12.05 9.34
C ARG A 17 -15.36 -11.26 9.04
N SER A 18 -15.40 -10.44 8.02
CA SER A 18 -14.23 -9.79 7.41
C SER A 18 -13.36 -9.01 8.39
N HIS A 19 -13.91 -8.50 9.48
CA HIS A 19 -13.16 -7.73 10.48
C HIS A 19 -12.32 -8.57 11.46
N HIS A 20 -12.45 -9.90 11.43
CA HIS A 20 -11.66 -10.81 12.27
C HIS A 20 -10.62 -11.60 11.47
N TYR A 21 -10.66 -11.53 10.16
CA TYR A 21 -9.73 -12.24 9.30
C TYR A 21 -8.73 -11.27 8.69
N ASP A 22 -7.50 -11.38 9.11
CA ASP A 22 -6.38 -10.66 8.51
C ASP A 22 -5.43 -11.67 7.87
N PRO A 23 -5.49 -11.88 6.54
CA PRO A 23 -4.61 -12.79 5.84
C PRO A 23 -3.15 -12.40 5.97
N GLU A 24 -2.87 -11.13 6.26
CA GLU A 24 -1.50 -10.63 6.43
C GLU A 24 -0.80 -11.24 7.66
N LEU A 25 -1.54 -11.72 8.63
CA LEU A 25 -0.98 -12.39 9.81
C LEU A 25 -0.59 -13.84 9.56
N THR A 26 -1.09 -14.43 8.49
CA THR A 26 -1.05 -15.89 8.28
C THR A 26 -0.05 -16.31 7.23
N PHE A 27 0.27 -15.44 6.26
CA PHE A 27 1.10 -15.77 5.13
C PHE A 27 2.27 -14.80 5.01
N ASP A 28 3.47 -15.34 5.10
CA ASP A 28 4.70 -14.61 4.84
C ASP A 28 5.45 -15.29 3.70
N PHE A 29 5.61 -14.57 2.60
CA PHE A 29 6.45 -15.01 1.51
C PHE A 29 7.71 -14.15 1.43
N CYS A 30 8.83 -14.82 1.24
CA CYS A 30 10.11 -14.24 0.88
C CYS A 30 10.58 -13.11 1.81
N VAL A 31 11.06 -13.52 2.98
CA VAL A 31 11.86 -12.60 3.80
C VAL A 31 13.29 -12.64 3.26
N ASN A 32 13.72 -11.59 2.63
CA ASN A 32 15.14 -11.39 2.38
C ASN A 32 15.74 -10.73 3.64
N GLU A 33 16.10 -11.52 4.64
CA GLU A 33 16.64 -11.02 5.92
C GLU A 33 17.81 -10.06 5.77
N PRO A 34 18.78 -10.26 4.86
CA PRO A 34 19.84 -9.30 4.66
C PRO A 34 19.37 -7.92 4.21
N ALA A 35 18.27 -7.85 3.46
CA ALA A 35 17.72 -6.57 3.01
C ALA A 35 17.10 -5.76 4.17
N TRP A 36 16.68 -6.40 5.25
CA TRP A 36 16.12 -5.76 6.44
C TRP A 36 17.17 -5.26 7.42
N SER A 37 18.44 -5.64 7.27
CA SER A 37 19.52 -5.08 8.07
C SER A 37 19.61 -3.56 7.79
N ASN A 38 19.79 -2.76 8.83
CA ASN A 38 19.84 -1.30 8.74
C ASN A 38 18.51 -0.60 8.34
N GLN A 39 17.38 -1.25 8.53
CA GLN A 39 16.05 -0.67 8.33
C GLN A 39 15.29 -0.43 9.65
N ALA A 40 16.03 -0.20 10.76
CA ALA A 40 15.45 0.13 12.05
C ALA A 40 14.79 1.53 12.02
N GLY A 41 13.77 1.72 12.84
CA GLY A 41 12.97 2.94 12.84
C GLY A 41 12.00 3.02 11.67
N ILE A 42 11.38 4.18 11.52
CA ILE A 42 10.41 4.41 10.43
C ILE A 42 11.11 4.96 9.19
N HIS A 43 10.89 4.31 8.07
CA HIS A 43 11.32 4.76 6.76
C HIS A 43 10.11 5.07 5.90
N SER A 44 10.23 6.05 5.00
CA SER A 44 9.19 6.36 4.03
C SER A 44 9.76 6.94 2.74
N ALA A 45 9.06 6.68 1.64
CA ALA A 45 9.33 7.28 0.34
C ALA A 45 8.05 7.31 -0.50
N PHE A 46 8.00 8.17 -1.52
CA PHE A 46 7.03 8.01 -2.59
C PHE A 46 7.52 6.90 -3.52
N GLY A 47 6.61 6.01 -3.87
CA GLY A 47 6.80 4.95 -4.85
C GLY A 47 5.98 5.18 -6.11
N SER A 48 6.28 4.43 -7.17
CA SER A 48 5.50 4.44 -8.39
C SER A 48 4.08 3.91 -8.15
N THR A 49 3.07 4.57 -8.69
CA THR A 49 1.68 4.09 -8.65
C THR A 49 1.44 2.88 -9.55
N ASP A 50 2.36 2.60 -10.46
CA ASP A 50 2.26 1.50 -11.43
C ASP A 50 2.98 0.23 -10.95
N ARG A 51 3.53 0.27 -9.73
CA ARG A 51 4.27 -0.84 -9.15
C ARG A 51 3.56 -1.39 -7.92
N LEU A 52 3.59 -2.72 -7.80
CA LEU A 52 3.18 -3.42 -6.59
C LEU A 52 4.38 -3.51 -5.62
N TYR A 53 4.14 -3.18 -4.36
CA TYR A 53 5.12 -3.30 -3.31
C TYR A 53 4.66 -4.36 -2.31
N PHE A 54 5.43 -5.42 -2.21
CA PHE A 54 5.06 -6.58 -1.40
C PHE A 54 5.42 -6.37 0.07
N ARG A 55 4.64 -7.01 0.92
CA ARG A 55 4.69 -6.80 2.37
C ARG A 55 6.07 -7.08 2.98
N LYS A 56 6.73 -8.13 2.55
CA LYS A 56 8.01 -8.60 3.11
C LYS A 56 9.23 -8.19 2.31
N GLU A 57 9.08 -7.26 1.41
CA GLU A 57 10.18 -6.73 0.62
C GLU A 57 10.54 -5.33 1.10
N VAL A 58 11.82 -5.09 1.33
CA VAL A 58 12.32 -3.73 1.52
C VAL A 58 12.19 -2.99 0.18
N PRO A 59 11.55 -1.81 0.15
CA PRO A 59 11.50 -1.03 -1.07
C PRO A 59 12.92 -0.67 -1.51
N VAL A 60 13.29 -1.10 -2.70
CA VAL A 60 14.58 -0.76 -3.31
C VAL A 60 14.34 0.20 -4.46
N ASN A 61 15.26 1.12 -4.64
CA ASN A 61 15.18 2.10 -5.71
C ASN A 61 15.63 1.45 -7.03
N HIS A 62 14.70 0.80 -7.71
CA HIS A 62 14.89 0.35 -9.08
C HIS A 62 14.41 1.48 -10.01
N ASP A 63 15.20 1.83 -10.98
CA ASP A 63 14.88 2.82 -12.01
C ASP A 63 14.43 4.19 -11.47
N ASN A 64 14.90 4.59 -10.28
CA ASN A 64 14.50 5.82 -9.58
C ASN A 64 13.01 5.87 -9.18
N ASP A 65 12.40 4.74 -8.92
CA ASP A 65 11.00 4.64 -8.51
C ASP A 65 10.71 5.21 -7.12
N LEU A 66 11.73 5.33 -6.27
CA LEU A 66 11.59 5.86 -4.91
C LEU A 66 12.10 7.30 -4.84
N SER A 67 11.31 8.16 -4.24
CA SER A 67 11.68 9.57 -4.07
C SER A 67 11.23 10.11 -2.72
N SER A 68 11.94 11.09 -2.18
CA SER A 68 11.52 11.87 -1.02
C SER A 68 10.44 12.90 -1.35
N SER A 69 10.16 13.13 -2.63
CA SER A 69 9.16 14.07 -3.11
C SER A 69 8.39 13.49 -4.29
N TYR A 70 7.15 13.96 -4.45
CA TYR A 70 6.29 13.58 -5.56
C TYR A 70 5.78 14.83 -6.27
N SER A 71 5.75 14.80 -7.58
CA SER A 71 5.20 15.90 -8.39
C SER A 71 4.36 15.34 -9.53
N THR A 72 3.20 15.91 -9.73
CA THR A 72 2.30 15.55 -10.82
C THR A 72 1.56 16.78 -11.33
N THR A 73 1.03 16.70 -12.54
CA THR A 73 0.18 17.72 -13.14
C THR A 73 -1.21 17.17 -13.33
N VAL A 74 -2.21 17.88 -12.84
CA VAL A 74 -3.61 17.48 -12.91
C VAL A 74 -4.50 18.64 -13.32
N TRP A 75 -5.65 18.34 -13.89
CA TRP A 75 -6.66 19.33 -14.21
C TRP A 75 -7.53 19.65 -13.00
N ARG A 76 -8.14 20.82 -13.02
CA ARG A 76 -9.14 21.18 -12.03
C ARG A 76 -10.35 20.27 -12.11
N GLY A 77 -10.78 19.75 -10.98
CA GLY A 77 -11.86 18.75 -10.89
C GLY A 77 -11.40 17.30 -11.03
N GLU A 78 -10.10 17.06 -11.19
CA GLU A 78 -9.51 15.72 -11.20
C GLU A 78 -8.99 15.34 -9.82
N ARG A 79 -8.67 14.06 -9.71
CA ARG A 79 -7.99 13.46 -8.56
C ARG A 79 -6.54 13.13 -8.92
N ALA A 80 -5.60 13.69 -8.16
CA ALA A 80 -4.22 13.25 -8.19
C ALA A 80 -4.05 12.05 -7.25
N ASN A 81 -3.22 11.08 -7.65
CA ASN A 81 -2.90 9.94 -6.82
C ASN A 81 -1.39 9.85 -6.63
N ALA A 82 -0.96 9.40 -5.45
CA ALA A 82 0.41 9.04 -5.17
C ALA A 82 0.45 7.83 -4.25
N GLN A 83 1.53 7.08 -4.29
CA GLN A 83 1.77 5.96 -3.40
C GLN A 83 2.91 6.30 -2.44
N ILE A 84 2.63 6.25 -1.15
CA ILE A 84 3.60 6.42 -0.07
C ILE A 84 3.92 5.05 0.48
N LEU A 85 5.20 4.73 0.57
CA LEU A 85 5.66 3.48 1.19
C LEU A 85 6.15 3.79 2.58
N VAL A 86 5.74 2.98 3.55
CA VAL A 86 6.20 3.04 4.93
C VAL A 86 6.75 1.68 5.30
N TRP A 87 7.98 1.61 5.83
CA TRP A 87 8.58 0.33 6.20
C TRP A 87 9.49 0.44 7.42
N SER A 88 9.69 -0.70 8.06
CA SER A 88 10.60 -0.85 9.19
C SER A 88 11.03 -2.30 9.37
N SER A 89 12.25 -2.52 9.84
CA SER A 89 12.68 -3.82 10.34
C SER A 89 12.14 -4.11 11.75
N GLU A 90 11.64 -3.10 12.45
CA GLU A 90 11.08 -3.17 13.80
C GLU A 90 9.56 -3.09 13.77
N ALA A 91 8.89 -3.63 14.77
CA ALA A 91 7.47 -3.41 14.96
C ALA A 91 7.22 -1.98 15.44
N LEU A 92 6.32 -1.27 14.78
CA LEU A 92 5.92 0.09 15.15
C LEU A 92 4.41 0.12 15.37
N GLU A 93 4.00 0.77 16.46
CA GLU A 93 2.60 0.93 16.82
C GLU A 93 2.10 2.32 16.46
N GLN A 94 0.81 2.42 16.16
CA GLN A 94 0.09 3.67 15.95
C GLN A 94 0.71 4.60 14.88
N VAL A 95 1.27 4.02 13.83
CA VAL A 95 1.80 4.78 12.69
C VAL A 95 0.70 5.60 12.05
N ARG A 96 0.99 6.86 11.75
CA ARG A 96 0.05 7.78 11.14
C ARG A 96 0.68 8.50 9.96
N VAL A 97 -0.08 8.62 8.88
CA VAL A 97 0.23 9.51 7.75
C VAL A 97 -0.70 10.71 7.80
N SER A 98 -0.14 11.90 7.69
CA SER A 98 -0.92 13.15 7.74
C SER A 98 -0.30 14.19 6.82
N THR A 99 -1.09 15.20 6.49
CA THR A 99 -0.68 16.32 5.65
C THR A 99 -1.22 17.64 6.20
N GLN A 100 -0.74 18.72 5.64
CA GLN A 100 -1.29 20.07 5.81
C GLN A 100 -2.01 20.51 4.52
N ASP A 101 -2.61 21.71 4.55
CA ASP A 101 -3.12 22.34 3.35
C ASP A 101 -1.98 22.49 2.33
N LEU A 102 -2.27 22.21 1.07
CA LEU A 102 -1.33 22.53 -0.01
C LEU A 102 -1.52 24.02 -0.39
N ARG A 103 -0.41 24.72 -0.50
CA ARG A 103 -0.41 26.18 -0.75
C ARG A 103 0.38 26.52 -2.00
N SER A 104 -0.15 27.45 -2.79
CA SER A 104 0.58 28.05 -3.90
C SER A 104 1.41 29.26 -3.43
N ALA A 105 2.34 29.69 -4.26
CA ALA A 105 3.14 30.90 -4.00
C ALA A 105 2.28 32.15 -3.93
N GLU A 106 1.14 32.18 -4.61
CA GLU A 106 0.17 33.27 -4.63
C GLU A 106 -0.82 33.23 -3.45
N GLY A 107 -0.65 32.27 -2.53
CA GLY A 107 -1.48 32.13 -1.35
C GLY A 107 -2.79 31.35 -1.55
N ASN A 108 -3.01 30.78 -2.74
CA ASN A 108 -4.15 29.88 -2.96
C ASN A 108 -3.96 28.57 -2.19
N ILE A 109 -5.08 27.95 -1.79
CA ILE A 109 -5.08 26.79 -0.91
C ILE A 109 -5.90 25.65 -1.52
N ILE A 110 -5.36 24.44 -1.47
CA ILE A 110 -6.13 23.19 -1.52
C ILE A 110 -6.16 22.67 -0.09
N PRO A 111 -7.33 22.66 0.58
CA PRO A 111 -7.44 22.28 1.98
C PRO A 111 -7.09 20.81 2.20
N LYS A 112 -6.55 20.51 3.37
CA LYS A 112 -6.18 19.13 3.75
C LYS A 112 -7.34 18.13 3.78
N ASP A 113 -8.57 18.59 3.91
CA ASP A 113 -9.78 17.77 3.85
C ASP A 113 -10.09 17.25 2.43
N ARG A 114 -9.36 17.76 1.43
CA ARG A 114 -9.35 17.26 0.06
C ARG A 114 -8.29 16.21 -0.18
N ILE A 115 -7.52 15.86 0.85
CA ILE A 115 -6.44 14.86 0.78
C ILE A 115 -6.81 13.71 1.68
N THR A 116 -6.94 12.54 1.09
CA THR A 116 -7.26 11.31 1.81
C THR A 116 -6.11 10.32 1.71
N PHE A 117 -5.95 9.52 2.75
CA PHE A 117 -4.99 8.44 2.81
C PHE A 117 -5.73 7.13 3.04
N GLU A 118 -5.46 6.15 2.21
CA GLU A 118 -6.01 4.82 2.29
C GLU A 118 -4.87 3.82 2.48
N LEU A 119 -4.98 2.98 3.49
CA LEU A 119 -4.02 1.91 3.69
C LEU A 119 -4.22 0.84 2.61
N VAL A 120 -3.15 0.46 1.95
CA VAL A 120 -3.21 -0.67 1.00
C VAL A 120 -3.04 -1.96 1.79
N ARG A 121 -4.12 -2.73 1.86
CA ARG A 121 -4.14 -4.04 2.51
C ARG A 121 -3.75 -5.13 1.53
N TYR A 122 -3.10 -6.14 2.07
CA TYR A 122 -2.74 -7.32 1.32
C TYR A 122 -3.87 -8.34 1.39
N VAL A 123 -4.19 -8.90 0.26
CA VAL A 123 -5.19 -9.97 0.13
C VAL A 123 -4.52 -11.25 -0.31
N LEU A 124 -5.08 -12.36 0.13
CA LEU A 124 -4.60 -13.66 -0.32
C LEU A 124 -5.02 -13.85 -1.78
N SER A 125 -4.04 -14.06 -2.63
CA SER A 125 -4.23 -14.28 -4.07
C SER A 125 -3.51 -15.54 -4.50
N ASN A 126 -4.05 -16.22 -5.48
CA ASN A 126 -3.39 -17.30 -6.22
C ASN A 126 -3.06 -16.88 -7.65
N TYR A 127 -3.07 -15.58 -7.91
CA TYR A 127 -2.79 -15.04 -9.23
C TYR A 127 -1.39 -15.45 -9.69
N PRO A 128 -1.27 -16.07 -10.86
CA PRO A 128 0.03 -16.51 -11.35
C PRO A 128 0.84 -15.30 -11.82
N TYR A 129 1.76 -14.86 -11.00
CA TYR A 129 2.90 -14.08 -11.47
C TYR A 129 3.85 -15.01 -12.21
N ALA A 130 3.36 -15.65 -13.25
CA ALA A 130 4.20 -16.44 -14.11
C ALA A 130 4.61 -15.57 -15.29
N GLU A 131 5.88 -15.40 -15.46
CA GLU A 131 6.51 -14.68 -16.57
C GLU A 131 6.05 -15.12 -17.96
N LYS A 132 5.18 -16.05 -18.11
CA LYS A 132 4.93 -16.64 -19.43
C LYS A 132 3.50 -16.96 -19.84
N LYS A 133 2.48 -16.78 -19.07
CA LYS A 133 1.09 -16.89 -19.60
C LYS A 133 0.08 -16.50 -18.53
N ALA A 134 -0.56 -15.35 -18.68
CA ALA A 134 -1.87 -15.09 -18.08
C ALA A 134 -2.87 -16.08 -18.68
N ILE A 135 -3.01 -17.24 -18.10
CA ILE A 135 -4.00 -18.21 -18.47
C ILE A 135 -4.87 -18.43 -17.25
N CYS A 136 -6.18 -18.36 -17.43
CA CYS A 136 -7.12 -18.98 -16.50
C CYS A 136 -6.71 -20.46 -16.38
N GLY A 137 -5.93 -20.82 -15.38
CA GLY A 137 -5.38 -22.14 -15.20
C GLY A 137 -4.76 -22.27 -13.84
N GLU A 138 -4.23 -23.44 -13.52
CA GLU A 138 -3.60 -23.70 -12.25
C GLU A 138 -2.43 -22.74 -12.00
N SER A 139 -2.46 -22.08 -10.85
CA SER A 139 -1.35 -21.27 -10.39
C SER A 139 -0.12 -22.17 -10.21
N PRO A 140 1.08 -21.77 -10.69
CA PRO A 140 2.31 -22.47 -10.38
C PRO A 140 2.65 -22.44 -8.87
N TYR A 141 1.99 -21.53 -8.14
CA TYR A 141 2.08 -21.49 -6.69
C TYR A 141 0.99 -22.39 -6.11
N LYS A 142 1.40 -23.51 -5.52
CA LYS A 142 0.49 -24.43 -4.81
C LYS A 142 -0.10 -23.81 -3.53
N SER A 143 0.41 -22.66 -3.12
CA SER A 143 -0.05 -21.88 -1.98
C SER A 143 -0.33 -20.45 -2.44
N GLY A 144 -1.36 -19.82 -1.89
CA GLY A 144 -1.64 -18.41 -2.14
C GLY A 144 -0.47 -17.50 -1.75
N PHE A 145 -0.47 -16.27 -2.22
CA PHE A 145 0.47 -15.22 -1.83
C PHE A 145 -0.28 -13.93 -1.49
N LEU A 146 0.36 -13.06 -0.75
CA LEU A 146 -0.21 -11.77 -0.38
C LEU A 146 0.06 -10.74 -1.45
N MET A 147 -1.02 -10.16 -1.99
CA MET A 147 -0.98 -9.14 -3.03
C MET A 147 -1.57 -7.83 -2.49
N PRO A 148 -0.93 -6.68 -2.70
CA PRO A 148 -1.50 -5.38 -2.36
C PRO A 148 -2.66 -5.07 -3.30
N ASP A 149 -3.89 -4.99 -2.77
CA ASP A 149 -5.08 -4.88 -3.63
C ASP A 149 -6.23 -4.09 -3.03
N ARG A 150 -6.42 -4.10 -1.72
CA ARG A 150 -7.59 -3.51 -1.09
C ARG A 150 -7.26 -2.22 -0.35
N PHE A 151 -8.06 -1.18 -0.53
CA PHE A 151 -8.00 0.03 0.26
C PHE A 151 -8.78 -0.09 1.57
N GLU A 152 -8.24 0.48 2.62
CA GLU A 152 -8.89 0.58 3.92
C GLU A 152 -8.63 1.96 4.53
N THR A 153 -9.72 2.66 4.87
CA THR A 153 -9.61 3.95 5.54
C THR A 153 -9.28 3.75 7.00
N LEU A 154 -8.08 4.13 7.40
CA LEU A 154 -7.62 4.08 8.79
C LEU A 154 -6.89 5.38 9.15
N ASP A 155 -7.15 5.90 10.35
CA ASP A 155 -6.38 7.03 10.90
C ASP A 155 -4.99 6.61 11.37
N ARG A 156 -4.84 5.36 11.80
CA ARG A 156 -3.61 4.78 12.32
C ARG A 156 -3.55 3.29 11.99
N PHE A 157 -2.33 2.78 11.94
CA PHE A 157 -2.10 1.35 11.75
C PHE A 157 -0.84 0.91 12.48
N ASP A 158 -0.81 -0.35 12.82
CA ASP A 158 0.41 -0.98 13.34
C ASP A 158 1.19 -1.57 12.18
N LEU A 159 2.50 -1.39 12.22
CA LEU A 159 3.44 -1.91 11.24
C LEU A 159 4.22 -3.06 11.91
N PRO A 160 3.93 -4.32 11.60
CA PRO A 160 4.70 -5.44 12.11
C PRO A 160 6.17 -5.36 11.66
N SER A 161 7.06 -6.00 12.40
CA SER A 161 8.48 -6.05 12.04
C SER A 161 8.70 -6.61 10.64
N GLN A 162 9.74 -6.13 9.97
CA GLN A 162 10.10 -6.52 8.61
C GLN A 162 8.91 -6.45 7.65
N THR A 163 8.24 -5.29 7.66
CA THR A 163 7.03 -5.06 6.86
C THR A 163 7.11 -3.75 6.11
N THR A 164 6.70 -3.80 4.86
CA THR A 164 6.41 -2.64 4.01
C THR A 164 4.91 -2.48 3.90
N ARG A 165 4.45 -1.25 4.05
CA ARG A 165 3.05 -0.88 3.95
C ARG A 165 2.88 0.27 2.96
N PRO A 166 2.25 0.02 1.81
CA PRO A 166 1.85 1.11 0.93
C PRO A 166 0.64 1.85 1.51
N VAL A 167 0.66 3.16 1.37
CA VAL A 167 -0.45 4.07 1.68
C VAL A 167 -0.78 4.83 0.41
N TRP A 168 -2.01 4.76 -0.03
CA TRP A 168 -2.49 5.46 -1.21
C TRP A 168 -2.97 6.85 -0.82
N MET A 169 -2.36 7.87 -1.39
CA MET A 169 -2.75 9.27 -1.19
C MET A 169 -3.58 9.74 -2.38
N MET A 170 -4.70 10.37 -2.11
CA MET A 170 -5.59 10.96 -3.10
C MET A 170 -5.79 12.44 -2.80
N VAL A 171 -5.63 13.29 -3.80
CA VAL A 171 -5.88 14.72 -3.71
C VAL A 171 -7.01 15.08 -4.67
N ASP A 172 -8.18 15.41 -4.14
CA ASP A 172 -9.31 15.91 -4.93
C ASP A 172 -9.12 17.40 -5.23
N VAL A 173 -8.75 17.74 -6.45
CA VAL A 173 -8.52 19.13 -6.86
C VAL A 173 -9.85 19.80 -7.17
N PRO A 174 -10.31 20.82 -6.41
CA PRO A 174 -11.58 21.50 -6.66
C PRO A 174 -11.63 22.15 -8.05
N ARG A 175 -12.79 22.16 -8.67
CA ARG A 175 -12.98 22.80 -9.99
C ARG A 175 -12.64 24.29 -9.99
N GLY A 176 -12.80 24.97 -8.85
CA GLY A 176 -12.48 26.38 -8.67
C GLY A 176 -11.03 26.68 -8.31
N THR A 177 -10.16 25.67 -8.23
CA THR A 177 -8.75 25.87 -7.88
C THR A 177 -8.06 26.77 -8.90
N ALA A 178 -7.35 27.80 -8.45
CA ALA A 178 -6.56 28.64 -9.32
C ALA A 178 -5.41 27.83 -9.95
N PRO A 179 -5.02 28.12 -11.20
CA PRO A 179 -3.81 27.52 -11.77
C PRO A 179 -2.57 27.86 -10.92
N GLY A 180 -1.66 26.90 -10.76
CA GLY A 180 -0.44 27.14 -9.98
C GLY A 180 0.19 25.84 -9.50
N THR A 181 1.34 25.97 -8.85
CA THR A 181 2.01 24.87 -8.16
C THR A 181 1.66 24.92 -6.68
N TYR A 182 1.16 23.83 -6.16
CA TYR A 182 0.76 23.67 -4.77
C TYR A 182 1.72 22.70 -4.05
N LYS A 183 2.16 23.08 -2.86
CA LYS A 183 3.08 22.30 -2.04
C LYS A 183 2.56 22.18 -0.63
#